data_09955723d1a9e46218edc348f2c989ab
#
_entry.id   09955723d1a9e46218edc348f2c989ab
#
_cell.length_a   1.000
_cell.length_b   1.000
_cell.length_c   1.000
_cell.angle_alpha   90.00
_cell.angle_beta   90.00
_cell.angle_gamma   90.00
#
_symmetry.space_group_name_H-M   'P 1'
#
loop_
_entity.id
_entity.type
_entity.pdbx_description
1 polymer ?
#
loop_
_entity_poly.entity_id
_entity_poly.type
_entity_poly.pdbx_seq_one_letter_code
_entity_poly.pdbx_strand_id
1 'polypeptide(L)'
;MQSWIIKNSEMVLTVLISLMICTTRSSMALGNLIYSLIILMTLITCWYRRHEISVPQTIRQYGWAYLGMLLCVLPSALISTDIAVTTKYFFNIWVWKVLVIVPILLCIKSSRKLYAILSVFFVYMGIDAISAFAQYVLGYNLGPGGRAGGVIHGSMMGLAMLLTLAFPLALIAAYDKRFPSYVRKFAIFSLFGMLLGMWGNQSRGSWLFNGINGTLITLRYCFVNIRYVLVLLVAVVGIGYAFSSNQAYVARFESTFNISTDGSNLGRIYVWEADKQMIMDHPVTGVGPGLWQKTYREHYKLKQETQDLGHSHNNLLQIASESGLLGLVGFLGFSIFMFCKSLKHYVKTRNPYDLSILVGLISYLFLFGSVDYTWGNSSGIRMFWIVMGIMIQLKINENHKVI
;
A
#
# COMPACT_ATOMS: atom_id res chain seq x y z
N MET A 1 -13.70 35.14 4.29
CA MET A 1 -13.31 33.85 3.65
C MET A 1 -11.89 33.48 4.00
N GLN A 2 -10.89 34.34 3.78
CA GLN A 2 -9.47 34.04 4.08
C GLN A 2 -9.22 33.61 5.53
N SER A 3 -9.68 34.33 6.52
CA SER A 3 -9.52 34.02 7.95
C SER A 3 -10.14 32.66 8.32
N TRP A 4 -11.27 32.30 7.71
CA TRP A 4 -11.93 31.05 7.94
C TRP A 4 -11.11 29.87 7.36
N ILE A 5 -10.57 30.04 6.13
CA ILE A 5 -9.71 29.04 5.47
C ILE A 5 -8.45 28.80 6.31
N ILE A 6 -7.78 29.87 6.74
CA ILE A 6 -6.58 29.74 7.58
C ILE A 6 -6.89 28.96 8.86
N LYS A 7 -8.03 29.23 9.50
CA LYS A 7 -8.43 28.59 10.77
C LYS A 7 -8.89 27.13 10.60
N ASN A 8 -9.60 26.82 9.52
CA ASN A 8 -10.32 25.53 9.40
C ASN A 8 -9.75 24.56 8.36
N SER A 9 -8.81 24.98 7.51
CA SER A 9 -8.30 24.16 6.41
C SER A 9 -7.77 22.81 6.87
N GLU A 10 -7.06 22.76 7.97
CA GLU A 10 -6.51 21.52 8.54
C GLU A 10 -7.62 20.55 8.98
N MET A 11 -8.73 21.06 9.52
CA MET A 11 -9.89 20.26 9.90
C MET A 11 -10.61 19.72 8.66
N VAL A 12 -10.86 20.58 7.68
CA VAL A 12 -11.51 20.18 6.41
C VAL A 12 -10.71 19.11 5.70
N LEU A 13 -9.39 19.30 5.56
CA LEU A 13 -8.52 18.27 4.95
C LEU A 13 -8.52 16.96 5.73
N THR A 14 -8.53 17.03 7.07
CA THR A 14 -8.63 15.83 7.92
C THR A 14 -9.92 15.05 7.64
N VAL A 15 -11.06 15.74 7.54
CA VAL A 15 -12.35 15.13 7.24
C VAL A 15 -12.38 14.57 5.82
N LEU A 16 -11.92 15.32 4.82
CA LEU A 16 -11.89 14.85 3.42
C LEU A 16 -11.01 13.63 3.24
N ILE A 17 -9.81 13.58 3.84
CA ILE A 17 -8.93 12.41 3.77
C ILE A 17 -9.58 11.20 4.47
N SER A 18 -10.24 11.42 5.60
CA SER A 18 -10.98 10.36 6.31
C SER A 18 -12.13 9.80 5.46
N LEU A 19 -12.91 10.68 4.82
CA LEU A 19 -13.97 10.28 3.89
C LEU A 19 -13.41 9.53 2.67
N MET A 20 -12.26 9.97 2.13
CA MET A 20 -11.61 9.28 1.03
C MET A 20 -11.20 7.86 1.42
N ILE A 21 -10.66 7.65 2.61
CA ILE A 21 -10.33 6.32 3.14
C ILE A 21 -11.58 5.42 3.11
N CYS A 22 -12.72 5.91 3.60
CA CYS A 22 -13.96 5.15 3.68
C CYS A 22 -14.59 4.85 2.31
N THR A 23 -14.32 5.65 1.29
CA THR A 23 -15.00 5.55 -0.02
C THR A 23 -14.17 4.94 -1.13
N THR A 24 -12.84 4.93 -1.00
CA THR A 24 -11.91 4.55 -2.09
C THR A 24 -12.14 3.12 -2.62
N ARG A 25 -12.61 2.19 -1.81
CA ARG A 25 -12.90 0.81 -2.24
C ARG A 25 -14.38 0.57 -2.56
N SER A 26 -15.29 1.33 -1.99
CA SER A 26 -16.73 1.18 -2.20
C SER A 26 -17.23 1.90 -3.46
N SER A 27 -16.63 3.04 -3.81
CA SER A 27 -17.00 3.80 -5.02
C SER A 27 -15.79 4.56 -5.57
N MET A 28 -15.31 4.12 -6.73
CA MET A 28 -14.18 4.79 -7.40
C MET A 28 -14.53 6.23 -7.81
N ALA A 29 -15.76 6.47 -8.26
CA ALA A 29 -16.22 7.80 -8.66
C ALA A 29 -16.24 8.76 -7.46
N LEU A 30 -16.85 8.35 -6.34
CA LEU A 30 -16.89 9.15 -5.11
C LEU A 30 -15.50 9.37 -4.54
N GLY A 31 -14.66 8.34 -4.51
CA GLY A 31 -13.27 8.44 -4.09
C GLY A 31 -12.47 9.43 -4.93
N ASN A 32 -12.67 9.47 -6.25
CA ASN A 32 -12.00 10.43 -7.15
C ASN A 32 -12.54 11.87 -6.96
N LEU A 33 -13.84 12.04 -6.74
CA LEU A 33 -14.43 13.33 -6.43
C LEU A 33 -13.84 13.92 -5.15
N ILE A 34 -13.84 13.13 -4.05
CA ILE A 34 -13.27 13.56 -2.78
C ILE A 34 -11.78 13.86 -2.93
N TYR A 35 -11.06 13.05 -3.70
CA TYR A 35 -9.65 13.28 -3.98
C TYR A 35 -9.41 14.62 -4.69
N SER A 36 -10.23 14.96 -5.69
CA SER A 36 -10.15 16.25 -6.38
C SER A 36 -10.42 17.42 -5.42
N LEU A 37 -11.38 17.26 -4.50
CA LEU A 37 -11.64 18.27 -3.45
C LEU A 37 -10.46 18.41 -2.48
N ILE A 38 -9.78 17.32 -2.12
CA ILE A 38 -8.55 17.36 -1.30
C ILE A 38 -7.48 18.18 -2.01
N ILE A 39 -7.23 17.93 -3.29
CA ILE A 39 -6.22 18.67 -4.05
C ILE A 39 -6.58 20.14 -4.16
N LEU A 40 -7.83 20.47 -4.52
CA LEU A 40 -8.32 21.85 -4.58
C LEU A 40 -8.15 22.57 -3.24
N MET A 41 -8.58 21.96 -2.15
CA MET A 41 -8.45 22.52 -0.81
C MET A 41 -6.99 22.69 -0.38
N THR A 42 -6.12 21.77 -0.80
CA THR A 42 -4.67 21.86 -0.57
C THR A 42 -4.09 23.07 -1.29
N LEU A 43 -4.42 23.26 -2.58
CA LEU A 43 -3.95 24.42 -3.37
C LEU A 43 -4.41 25.74 -2.75
N ILE A 44 -5.69 25.83 -2.38
CA ILE A 44 -6.26 27.00 -1.69
C ILE A 44 -5.52 27.27 -0.38
N THR A 45 -5.30 26.23 0.44
CA THR A 45 -4.60 26.35 1.72
C THR A 45 -3.15 26.81 1.52
N CYS A 46 -2.44 26.21 0.56
CA CYS A 46 -1.06 26.59 0.24
C CYS A 46 -0.99 28.04 -0.26
N TRP A 47 -1.94 28.48 -1.08
CA TRP A 47 -2.00 29.87 -1.56
C TRP A 47 -2.18 30.87 -0.42
N TYR A 48 -3.17 30.66 0.44
CA TYR A 48 -3.46 31.59 1.54
C TYR A 48 -2.43 31.54 2.68
N ARG A 49 -1.80 30.39 2.90
CA ARG A 49 -0.79 30.19 3.96
C ARG A 49 0.65 30.16 3.42
N ARG A 50 0.90 30.63 2.20
CA ARG A 50 2.21 30.55 1.54
C ARG A 50 3.38 31.14 2.36
N HIS A 51 3.10 32.15 3.19
CA HIS A 51 4.08 32.82 4.05
C HIS A 51 4.32 32.07 5.38
N GLU A 52 3.41 31.17 5.77
CA GLU A 52 3.48 30.40 7.01
C GLU A 52 4.03 28.97 6.78
N ILE A 53 3.91 28.46 5.55
CA ILE A 53 4.32 27.09 5.22
C ILE A 53 5.84 27.03 5.11
N SER A 54 6.49 26.49 6.14
CA SER A 54 7.88 26.07 6.07
C SER A 54 7.93 24.59 5.68
N VAL A 55 8.75 24.26 4.67
CA VAL A 55 8.97 22.87 4.25
C VAL A 55 10.23 22.32 4.96
N PRO A 56 10.08 21.44 5.94
CA PRO A 56 11.20 20.84 6.64
C PRO A 56 12.19 20.17 5.68
N GLN A 57 13.48 20.18 6.02
CA GLN A 57 14.53 19.57 5.20
C GLN A 57 14.23 18.10 4.87
N THR A 58 13.66 17.37 5.82
CA THR A 58 13.24 15.98 5.62
C THR A 58 12.25 15.83 4.47
N ILE A 59 11.23 16.68 4.41
CA ILE A 59 10.22 16.65 3.33
C ILE A 59 10.86 17.02 2.00
N ARG A 60 11.72 18.05 1.97
CA ARG A 60 12.46 18.42 0.74
C ARG A 60 13.30 17.27 0.20
N GLN A 61 13.99 16.54 1.07
CA GLN A 61 14.81 15.39 0.67
C GLN A 61 13.96 14.26 0.07
N TYR A 62 12.80 13.93 0.66
CA TYR A 62 11.86 12.97 0.06
C TYR A 62 11.32 13.47 -1.28
N GLY A 63 11.02 14.76 -1.38
CA GLY A 63 10.55 15.39 -2.64
C GLY A 63 11.59 15.31 -3.75
N TRP A 64 12.86 15.61 -3.47
CA TRP A 64 13.95 15.50 -4.45
C TRP A 64 14.20 14.06 -4.89
N ALA A 65 14.18 13.11 -3.94
CA ALA A 65 14.33 11.69 -4.28
C ALA A 65 13.17 11.19 -5.16
N TYR A 66 11.94 11.63 -4.86
CA TYR A 66 10.77 11.31 -5.68
C TYR A 66 10.84 11.94 -7.07
N LEU A 67 11.25 13.19 -7.16
CA LEU A 67 11.48 13.87 -8.45
C LEU A 67 12.55 13.15 -9.28
N GLY A 68 13.63 12.70 -8.66
CA GLY A 68 14.66 11.89 -9.32
C GLY A 68 14.07 10.61 -9.93
N MET A 69 13.20 9.91 -9.21
CA MET A 69 12.47 8.75 -9.74
C MET A 69 11.58 9.13 -10.93
N LEU A 70 10.83 10.24 -10.84
CA LEU A 70 9.99 10.70 -11.95
C LEU A 70 10.82 11.01 -13.19
N LEU A 71 11.99 11.64 -13.05
CA LEU A 71 12.90 11.93 -14.15
C LEU A 71 13.45 10.65 -14.80
N CYS A 72 13.59 9.56 -14.07
CA CYS A 72 13.96 8.26 -14.62
C CYS A 72 12.81 7.58 -15.41
N VAL A 73 11.55 7.79 -15.00
CA VAL A 73 10.38 7.20 -15.69
C VAL A 73 9.92 8.05 -16.88
N LEU A 74 10.10 9.36 -16.82
CA LEU A 74 9.60 10.29 -17.84
C LEU A 74 10.05 9.98 -19.29
N PRO A 75 11.32 9.60 -19.56
CA PRO A 75 11.75 9.27 -20.92
C PRO A 75 10.92 8.15 -21.54
N SER A 76 10.52 7.15 -20.77
CA SER A 76 9.65 6.06 -21.24
C SER A 76 8.29 6.57 -21.72
N ALA A 77 7.72 7.58 -21.05
CA ALA A 77 6.45 8.16 -21.46
C ALA A 77 6.55 9.00 -22.74
N LEU A 78 7.71 9.60 -23.01
CA LEU A 78 7.92 10.53 -24.14
C LEU A 78 8.45 9.84 -25.42
N ILE A 79 9.08 8.66 -25.28
CA ILE A 79 9.72 7.94 -26.41
C ILE A 79 8.87 6.74 -26.90
N SER A 80 7.74 6.47 -26.25
CA SER A 80 6.88 5.33 -26.57
C SER A 80 6.15 5.44 -27.92
N THR A 81 5.60 4.32 -28.38
CA THR A 81 4.81 4.22 -29.62
C THR A 81 3.48 4.99 -29.57
N ASP A 82 2.96 5.27 -28.35
CA ASP A 82 1.73 6.05 -28.13
C ASP A 82 1.94 7.05 -26.99
N ILE A 83 2.50 8.20 -27.31
CA ILE A 83 2.86 9.25 -26.35
C ILE A 83 1.63 9.77 -25.59
N ALA A 84 0.45 9.81 -26.21
CA ALA A 84 -0.76 10.32 -25.59
C ALA A 84 -1.22 9.39 -24.44
N VAL A 85 -1.25 8.09 -24.71
CA VAL A 85 -1.60 7.07 -23.69
C VAL A 85 -0.57 7.04 -22.57
N THR A 86 0.72 6.98 -22.91
CA THR A 86 1.79 6.83 -21.92
C THR A 86 1.96 8.06 -21.04
N THR A 87 1.85 9.26 -21.61
CA THR A 87 1.89 10.51 -20.83
C THR A 87 0.70 10.60 -19.87
N LYS A 88 -0.51 10.29 -20.33
CA LYS A 88 -1.70 10.24 -19.47
C LYS A 88 -1.54 9.24 -18.35
N TYR A 89 -1.03 8.04 -18.63
CA TYR A 89 -0.79 6.99 -17.64
C TYR A 89 0.31 7.40 -16.65
N PHE A 90 1.42 7.99 -17.14
CA PHE A 90 2.47 8.54 -16.32
C PHE A 90 1.93 9.55 -15.30
N PHE A 91 1.19 10.57 -15.76
CA PHE A 91 0.61 11.55 -14.84
C PHE A 91 -0.38 10.91 -13.86
N ASN A 92 -1.19 9.95 -14.29
CA ASN A 92 -2.16 9.30 -13.41
C ASN A 92 -1.48 8.45 -12.32
N ILE A 93 -0.54 7.59 -12.67
CA ILE A 93 0.05 6.63 -11.74
C ILE A 93 1.20 7.23 -10.92
N TRP A 94 2.10 7.95 -11.60
CA TRP A 94 3.33 8.41 -10.98
C TRP A 94 3.21 9.81 -10.35
N VAL A 95 2.27 10.62 -10.76
CA VAL A 95 2.09 11.97 -10.21
C VAL A 95 0.79 12.07 -9.42
N TRP A 96 -0.35 11.90 -10.09
CA TRP A 96 -1.66 12.16 -9.49
C TRP A 96 -1.91 11.39 -8.21
N LYS A 97 -1.71 10.07 -8.19
CA LYS A 97 -2.02 9.23 -7.01
C LYS A 97 -1.16 9.53 -5.78
N VAL A 98 0.01 10.11 -5.98
CA VAL A 98 0.95 10.45 -4.89
C VAL A 98 0.62 11.80 -4.24
N LEU A 99 -0.05 12.71 -4.95
CA LEU A 99 -0.34 14.04 -4.43
C LEU A 99 -1.15 14.04 -3.12
N VAL A 100 -1.80 12.95 -2.77
CA VAL A 100 -2.50 12.81 -1.47
C VAL A 100 -1.58 12.97 -0.25
N ILE A 101 -0.28 12.74 -0.41
CA ILE A 101 0.70 12.95 0.67
C ILE A 101 0.93 14.44 0.97
N VAL A 102 0.74 15.31 -0.03
CA VAL A 102 1.06 16.74 0.07
C VAL A 102 0.27 17.45 1.17
N PRO A 103 -1.09 17.35 1.25
CA PRO A 103 -1.85 17.96 2.33
C PRO A 103 -1.43 17.46 3.72
N ILE A 104 -1.06 16.18 3.83
CA ILE A 104 -0.62 15.59 5.10
C ILE A 104 0.71 16.19 5.54
N LEU A 105 1.66 16.34 4.62
CA LEU A 105 2.99 16.87 4.95
C LEU A 105 3.05 18.39 5.07
N LEU A 106 2.24 19.13 4.30
CA LEU A 106 2.31 20.59 4.25
C LEU A 106 1.23 21.28 5.09
N CYS A 107 0.00 20.73 5.13
CA CYS A 107 -1.14 21.41 5.71
C CYS A 107 -1.58 20.86 7.06
N ILE A 108 -1.38 19.56 7.35
CA ILE A 108 -1.82 18.94 8.60
C ILE A 108 -0.63 18.81 9.56
N LYS A 109 -0.51 19.76 10.49
CA LYS A 109 0.58 19.78 11.48
C LYS A 109 0.21 19.17 12.83
N SER A 110 -1.08 19.14 13.16
CA SER A 110 -1.57 18.60 14.44
C SER A 110 -1.45 17.08 14.51
N SER A 111 -0.63 16.56 15.43
CA SER A 111 -0.52 15.11 15.68
C SER A 111 -1.88 14.49 16.06
N ARG A 112 -2.75 15.23 16.76
CA ARG A 112 -4.12 14.77 17.10
C ARG A 112 -4.95 14.48 15.84
N LYS A 113 -4.85 15.32 14.81
CA LYS A 113 -5.56 15.14 13.54
C LYS A 113 -4.98 14.01 12.72
N LEU A 114 -3.65 13.86 12.70
CA LEU A 114 -2.98 12.72 12.06
C LEU A 114 -3.39 11.39 12.70
N TYR A 115 -3.45 11.34 14.03
CA TYR A 115 -3.97 10.16 14.74
C TYR A 115 -5.44 9.89 14.49
N ALA A 116 -6.26 10.93 14.29
CA ALA A 116 -7.66 10.77 13.91
C ALA A 116 -7.79 10.09 12.54
N ILE A 117 -7.04 10.55 11.52
CA ILE A 117 -7.01 9.92 10.18
C ILE A 117 -6.53 8.47 10.29
N LEU A 118 -5.47 8.20 11.04
CA LEU A 118 -4.94 6.87 11.26
C LEU A 118 -5.97 5.95 11.95
N SER A 119 -6.72 6.48 12.91
CA SER A 119 -7.80 5.75 13.58
C SER A 119 -8.92 5.38 12.60
N VAL A 120 -9.34 6.31 11.73
CA VAL A 120 -10.30 6.03 10.67
C VAL A 120 -9.78 4.93 9.72
N PHE A 121 -8.50 4.99 9.36
CA PHE A 121 -7.87 3.94 8.54
C PHE A 121 -7.96 2.57 9.21
N PHE A 122 -7.62 2.45 10.49
CA PHE A 122 -7.71 1.19 11.22
C PHE A 122 -9.16 0.69 11.34
N VAL A 123 -10.10 1.57 11.72
CA VAL A 123 -11.52 1.19 11.82
C VAL A 123 -12.06 0.72 10.48
N TYR A 124 -11.76 1.46 9.40
CA TYR A 124 -12.19 1.10 8.06
C TYR A 124 -11.63 -0.27 7.63
N MET A 125 -10.33 -0.51 7.85
CA MET A 125 -9.70 -1.80 7.52
C MET A 125 -10.28 -2.96 8.34
N GLY A 126 -10.61 -2.73 9.61
CA GLY A 126 -11.31 -3.70 10.44
C GLY A 126 -12.69 -4.05 9.89
N ILE A 127 -13.50 -3.04 9.57
CA ILE A 127 -14.87 -3.23 9.03
C ILE A 127 -14.83 -3.89 7.65
N ASP A 128 -13.94 -3.43 6.75
CA ASP A 128 -13.79 -4.00 5.41
C ASP A 128 -13.41 -5.50 5.48
N ALA A 129 -12.49 -5.84 6.37
CA ALA A 129 -12.06 -7.21 6.60
C ALA A 129 -13.16 -8.08 7.24
N ILE A 130 -13.90 -7.56 8.23
CA ILE A 130 -15.07 -8.25 8.81
C ILE A 130 -16.14 -8.48 7.75
N SER A 131 -16.37 -7.51 6.86
CA SER A 131 -17.34 -7.68 5.77
C SER A 131 -16.95 -8.81 4.81
N ALA A 132 -15.64 -8.97 4.53
CA ALA A 132 -15.14 -10.08 3.73
C ALA A 132 -15.36 -11.44 4.43
N PHE A 133 -15.16 -11.50 5.74
CA PHE A 133 -15.48 -12.70 6.52
C PHE A 133 -16.98 -13.02 6.49
N ALA A 134 -17.84 -12.02 6.68
CA ALA A 134 -19.28 -12.18 6.61
C ALA A 134 -19.73 -12.66 5.22
N GLN A 135 -19.19 -12.09 4.13
CA GLN A 135 -19.43 -12.57 2.76
C GLN A 135 -19.08 -14.05 2.61
N TYR A 136 -17.92 -14.46 3.13
CA TYR A 136 -17.45 -15.84 3.07
C TYR A 136 -18.41 -16.79 3.82
N VAL A 137 -18.79 -16.46 5.06
CA VAL A 137 -19.68 -17.30 5.90
C VAL A 137 -21.08 -17.40 5.31
N LEU A 138 -21.60 -16.31 4.74
CA LEU A 138 -22.95 -16.26 4.13
C LEU A 138 -22.96 -16.80 2.70
N GLY A 139 -21.81 -17.12 2.11
CA GLY A 139 -21.71 -17.51 0.69
C GLY A 139 -22.13 -16.41 -0.28
N TYR A 140 -22.12 -15.16 0.15
CA TYR A 140 -22.64 -14.02 -0.61
C TYR A 140 -21.55 -13.30 -1.39
N ASN A 141 -21.79 -13.11 -2.69
CA ASN A 141 -20.94 -12.33 -3.58
C ASN A 141 -19.45 -12.75 -3.53
N LEU A 142 -19.22 -14.04 -3.59
CA LEU A 142 -17.88 -14.61 -3.63
C LEU A 142 -17.30 -14.52 -5.05
N GLY A 143 -16.03 -14.19 -5.13
CA GLY A 143 -15.27 -14.24 -6.38
C GLY A 143 -14.75 -15.64 -6.70
N PRO A 144 -13.90 -15.76 -7.72
CA PRO A 144 -13.30 -17.03 -8.13
C PRO A 144 -12.68 -17.82 -6.96
N GLY A 145 -12.99 -19.11 -6.89
CA GLY A 145 -12.52 -19.99 -5.81
C GLY A 145 -13.17 -19.75 -4.45
N GLY A 146 -14.37 -19.17 -4.39
CA GLY A 146 -15.10 -18.95 -3.14
C GLY A 146 -14.49 -17.87 -2.23
N ARG A 147 -13.76 -16.93 -2.78
CA ARG A 147 -12.99 -15.91 -2.06
C ARG A 147 -13.78 -14.62 -1.89
N ALA A 148 -13.69 -14.01 -0.71
CA ALA A 148 -14.37 -12.75 -0.41
C ALA A 148 -13.47 -11.51 -0.67
N GLY A 149 -14.10 -10.44 -1.18
CA GLY A 149 -13.42 -9.18 -1.52
C GLY A 149 -13.64 -8.03 -0.53
N GLY A 150 -14.55 -8.18 0.43
CA GLY A 150 -14.91 -7.12 1.39
C GLY A 150 -16.01 -6.19 0.91
N VAL A 151 -16.08 -5.00 1.48
CA VAL A 151 -17.19 -4.04 1.36
C VAL A 151 -17.67 -3.89 -0.08
N ILE A 152 -18.93 -4.21 -0.30
CA ILE A 152 -19.71 -3.94 -1.51
C ILE A 152 -18.93 -4.21 -2.82
N HIS A 153 -18.80 -5.47 -3.21
CA HIS A 153 -18.15 -5.90 -4.46
C HIS A 153 -16.66 -5.53 -4.59
N GLY A 154 -15.94 -5.39 -3.47
CA GLY A 154 -14.52 -5.09 -3.48
C GLY A 154 -13.67 -6.18 -4.15
N SER A 155 -12.59 -5.76 -4.82
CA SER A 155 -11.61 -6.69 -5.37
C SER A 155 -10.94 -7.52 -4.28
N MET A 156 -10.90 -8.86 -4.45
CA MET A 156 -10.22 -9.79 -3.55
C MET A 156 -8.73 -9.46 -3.42
N MET A 157 -8.07 -9.16 -4.53
CA MET A 157 -6.65 -8.79 -4.54
C MET A 157 -6.43 -7.40 -3.93
N GLY A 158 -7.36 -6.46 -4.17
CA GLY A 158 -7.36 -5.15 -3.54
C GLY A 158 -7.46 -5.22 -2.01
N LEU A 159 -8.29 -6.13 -1.47
CA LEU A 159 -8.32 -6.39 -0.03
C LEU A 159 -7.00 -7.02 0.46
N ALA A 160 -6.51 -8.05 -0.22
CA ALA A 160 -5.30 -8.77 0.18
C ALA A 160 -4.08 -7.84 0.29
N MET A 161 -3.88 -6.93 -0.68
CA MET A 161 -2.77 -5.98 -0.64
C MET A 161 -2.92 -4.94 0.49
N LEU A 162 -4.15 -4.49 0.78
CA LEU A 162 -4.41 -3.58 1.90
C LEU A 162 -4.27 -4.27 3.25
N LEU A 163 -4.66 -5.54 3.38
CA LEU A 163 -4.37 -6.34 4.59
C LEU A 163 -2.87 -6.44 4.83
N THR A 164 -2.07 -6.61 3.76
CA THR A 164 -0.61 -6.71 3.88
C THR A 164 0.05 -5.36 4.22
N LEU A 165 -0.57 -4.24 3.87
CA LEU A 165 -0.17 -2.91 4.33
C LEU A 165 -0.60 -2.65 5.79
N ALA A 166 -1.87 -2.88 6.09
CA ALA A 166 -2.50 -2.41 7.34
C ALA A 166 -2.15 -3.27 8.56
N PHE A 167 -2.06 -4.60 8.39
CA PHE A 167 -1.84 -5.53 9.48
C PHE A 167 -0.54 -5.26 10.27
N PRO A 168 0.64 -5.15 9.63
CA PRO A 168 1.87 -4.86 10.35
C PRO A 168 1.86 -3.48 11.00
N LEU A 169 1.23 -2.48 10.38
CA LEU A 169 1.10 -1.14 10.95
C LEU A 169 0.21 -1.14 12.20
N ALA A 170 -0.88 -1.90 12.16
CA ALA A 170 -1.77 -2.06 13.32
C ALA A 170 -1.07 -2.79 14.47
N LEU A 171 -0.22 -3.79 14.21
CA LEU A 171 0.61 -4.45 15.22
C LEU A 171 1.56 -3.46 15.90
N ILE A 172 2.30 -2.68 15.13
CA ILE A 172 3.21 -1.66 15.67
C ILE A 172 2.43 -0.66 16.51
N ALA A 173 1.29 -0.17 16.01
CA ALA A 173 0.47 0.79 16.73
C ALA A 173 -0.14 0.19 18.01
N ALA A 174 -0.54 -1.07 18.02
CA ALA A 174 -1.07 -1.76 19.19
C ALA A 174 -0.02 -1.97 20.30
N TYR A 175 1.22 -2.28 19.90
CA TYR A 175 2.29 -2.62 20.84
C TYR A 175 3.00 -1.39 21.40
N ASP A 176 3.20 -0.35 20.62
CA ASP A 176 4.02 0.81 21.02
C ASP A 176 3.20 1.87 21.77
N LYS A 177 3.63 2.18 23.01
CA LYS A 177 2.95 3.13 23.91
C LYS A 177 3.03 4.60 23.43
N ARG A 178 3.86 4.93 22.44
CA ARG A 178 3.93 6.27 21.84
C ARG A 178 2.69 6.60 21.01
N PHE A 179 1.96 5.59 20.55
CA PHE A 179 0.62 5.81 20.02
C PHE A 179 -0.39 6.05 21.15
N PRO A 180 -1.29 7.04 21.02
CA PRO A 180 -2.35 7.29 21.98
C PRO A 180 -3.21 6.06 22.24
N SER A 181 -3.75 5.92 23.48
CA SER A 181 -4.53 4.76 23.90
C SER A 181 -5.71 4.44 22.95
N TYR A 182 -6.41 5.46 22.47
CA TYR A 182 -7.52 5.26 21.53
C TYR A 182 -7.06 4.72 20.17
N VAL A 183 -5.91 5.17 19.63
CA VAL A 183 -5.34 4.65 18.38
C VAL A 183 -4.98 3.18 18.55
N ARG A 184 -4.39 2.82 19.69
CA ARG A 184 -4.04 1.43 20.03
C ARG A 184 -5.29 0.53 20.10
N LYS A 185 -6.39 1.02 20.70
CA LYS A 185 -7.67 0.30 20.74
C LYS A 185 -8.24 0.05 19.36
N PHE A 186 -8.23 1.07 18.47
CA PHE A 186 -8.68 0.91 17.09
C PHE A 186 -7.76 0.00 16.27
N ALA A 187 -6.45 0.03 16.52
CA ALA A 187 -5.52 -0.92 15.91
C ALA A 187 -5.81 -2.36 16.33
N ILE A 188 -6.10 -2.62 17.62
CA ILE A 188 -6.48 -3.94 18.12
C ILE A 188 -7.80 -4.41 17.48
N PHE A 189 -8.82 -3.55 17.41
CA PHE A 189 -10.06 -3.85 16.69
C PHE A 189 -9.81 -4.22 15.23
N SER A 190 -8.96 -3.43 14.55
CA SER A 190 -8.58 -3.68 13.16
C SER A 190 -7.85 -5.02 12.99
N LEU A 191 -6.93 -5.37 13.90
CA LEU A 191 -6.22 -6.65 13.88
C LEU A 191 -7.18 -7.83 13.96
N PHE A 192 -8.15 -7.77 14.89
CA PHE A 192 -9.18 -8.79 14.99
C PHE A 192 -9.97 -8.93 13.69
N GLY A 193 -10.46 -7.82 13.14
CA GLY A 193 -11.17 -7.83 11.86
C GLY A 193 -10.32 -8.36 10.71
N MET A 194 -9.04 -7.95 10.63
CA MET A 194 -8.14 -8.39 9.56
C MET A 194 -7.81 -9.88 9.64
N LEU A 195 -7.71 -10.49 10.82
CA LEU A 195 -7.55 -11.93 10.97
C LEU A 195 -8.76 -12.68 10.39
N LEU A 196 -9.99 -12.23 10.73
CA LEU A 196 -11.22 -12.76 10.13
C LEU A 196 -11.26 -12.54 8.62
N GLY A 197 -10.89 -11.35 8.16
CA GLY A 197 -10.85 -11.01 6.73
C GLY A 197 -9.85 -11.84 5.94
N MET A 198 -8.68 -12.14 6.49
CA MET A 198 -7.71 -13.05 5.87
C MET A 198 -8.28 -14.45 5.71
N TRP A 199 -9.10 -14.90 6.67
CA TRP A 199 -9.82 -16.17 6.58
C TRP A 199 -10.78 -16.18 5.38
N GLY A 200 -11.66 -15.19 5.25
CA GLY A 200 -12.62 -15.09 4.14
C GLY A 200 -11.99 -14.78 2.78
N ASN A 201 -10.92 -14.00 2.77
CA ASN A 201 -10.23 -13.60 1.53
C ASN A 201 -9.38 -14.71 0.90
N GLN A 202 -8.81 -15.62 1.69
CA GLN A 202 -8.00 -16.76 1.26
C GLN A 202 -6.85 -16.41 0.31
N SER A 203 -6.26 -15.22 0.46
CA SER A 203 -5.08 -14.83 -0.32
C SER A 203 -3.81 -15.42 0.29
N ARG A 204 -3.19 -16.35 -0.44
CA ARG A 204 -1.92 -17.00 -0.05
C ARG A 204 -0.82 -16.00 0.28
N GLY A 205 -0.65 -14.98 -0.59
CA GLY A 205 0.32 -13.90 -0.37
C GLY A 205 0.04 -13.11 0.90
N SER A 206 -1.24 -12.77 1.17
CA SER A 206 -1.61 -12.07 2.41
C SER A 206 -1.34 -12.91 3.65
N TRP A 207 -1.62 -14.22 3.63
CA TRP A 207 -1.33 -15.12 4.75
C TRP A 207 0.17 -15.20 5.03
N LEU A 208 0.96 -15.49 3.99
CA LEU A 208 2.41 -15.64 4.10
C LEU A 208 3.09 -14.36 4.61
N PHE A 209 2.82 -13.23 3.95
CA PHE A 209 3.51 -11.99 4.27
C PHE A 209 3.06 -11.38 5.60
N ASN A 210 1.78 -11.50 5.97
CA ASN A 210 1.33 -11.07 7.29
C ASN A 210 1.80 -12.03 8.40
N GLY A 211 1.96 -13.31 8.12
CA GLY A 211 2.60 -14.27 9.03
C GLY A 211 4.06 -13.88 9.31
N ILE A 212 4.85 -13.61 8.27
CA ILE A 212 6.25 -13.15 8.39
C ILE A 212 6.31 -11.82 9.16
N ASN A 213 5.55 -10.81 8.73
CA ASN A 213 5.53 -9.50 9.38
C ASN A 213 5.07 -9.58 10.85
N GLY A 214 4.00 -10.34 11.10
CA GLY A 214 3.45 -10.53 12.44
C GLY A 214 4.47 -11.16 13.37
N THR A 215 5.15 -12.21 12.91
CA THR A 215 6.21 -12.88 13.67
C THR A 215 7.37 -11.94 13.96
N LEU A 216 7.94 -11.29 12.94
CA LEU A 216 9.10 -10.41 13.10
C LEU A 216 8.80 -9.19 14.00
N ILE A 217 7.64 -8.55 13.83
CA ILE A 217 7.24 -7.41 14.66
C ILE A 217 7.01 -7.89 16.10
N THR A 218 6.29 -8.97 16.30
CA THR A 218 6.00 -9.49 17.65
C THR A 218 7.28 -9.90 18.36
N LEU A 219 8.20 -10.61 17.71
CA LEU A 219 9.52 -10.94 18.25
C LEU A 219 10.29 -9.67 18.64
N ARG A 220 10.27 -8.62 17.79
CA ARG A 220 10.90 -7.33 18.13
C ARG A 220 10.34 -6.74 19.42
N TYR A 221 9.03 -6.86 19.67
CA TYR A 221 8.40 -6.35 20.89
C TYR A 221 8.49 -7.31 22.08
N CYS A 222 8.74 -8.62 21.89
CA CYS A 222 9.06 -9.58 22.96
C CYS A 222 10.32 -9.16 23.74
N PHE A 223 11.32 -8.58 23.07
CA PHE A 223 12.50 -8.02 23.75
C PHE A 223 12.19 -6.79 24.61
N VAL A 224 11.02 -6.15 24.43
CA VAL A 224 10.55 -5.05 25.27
C VAL A 224 9.65 -5.55 26.40
N ASN A 225 8.81 -6.56 26.12
CA ASN A 225 7.90 -7.12 27.09
C ASN A 225 7.58 -8.59 26.75
N ILE A 226 8.00 -9.50 27.62
CA ILE A 226 7.81 -10.95 27.45
C ILE A 226 6.33 -11.37 27.26
N ARG A 227 5.36 -10.56 27.71
CA ARG A 227 3.93 -10.84 27.53
C ARG A 227 3.55 -11.00 26.04
N TYR A 228 4.28 -10.40 25.13
CA TYR A 228 4.05 -10.57 23.68
C TYR A 228 4.40 -11.98 23.18
N VAL A 229 5.17 -12.77 23.94
CA VAL A 229 5.37 -14.20 23.65
C VAL A 229 4.05 -14.96 23.72
N LEU A 230 3.18 -14.62 24.69
CA LEU A 230 1.85 -15.23 24.77
C LEU A 230 1.01 -14.92 23.51
N VAL A 231 1.10 -13.71 22.98
CA VAL A 231 0.41 -13.33 21.72
C VAL A 231 0.91 -14.20 20.56
N LEU A 232 2.22 -14.41 20.47
CA LEU A 232 2.82 -15.26 19.44
C LEU A 232 2.38 -16.72 19.60
N LEU A 233 2.40 -17.26 20.81
CA LEU A 233 1.95 -18.63 21.09
C LEU A 233 0.47 -18.83 20.76
N VAL A 234 -0.40 -17.90 21.18
CA VAL A 234 -1.84 -17.94 20.84
C VAL A 234 -2.06 -17.86 19.34
N ALA A 235 -1.30 -17.02 18.62
CA ALA A 235 -1.38 -16.94 17.18
C ALA A 235 -0.96 -18.25 16.50
N VAL A 236 0.14 -18.87 16.93
CA VAL A 236 0.64 -20.15 16.38
C VAL A 236 -0.38 -21.27 16.62
N VAL A 237 -0.89 -21.39 17.85
CA VAL A 237 -1.91 -22.40 18.20
C VAL A 237 -3.21 -22.16 17.44
N GLY A 238 -3.68 -20.90 17.36
CA GLY A 238 -4.90 -20.55 16.63
C GLY A 238 -4.79 -20.83 15.12
N ILE A 239 -3.66 -20.49 14.49
CA ILE A 239 -3.38 -20.82 13.10
C ILE A 239 -3.31 -22.34 12.90
N GLY A 240 -2.57 -23.06 13.75
CA GLY A 240 -2.47 -24.52 13.69
C GLY A 240 -3.85 -25.20 13.80
N TYR A 241 -4.69 -24.75 14.72
CA TYR A 241 -6.06 -25.23 14.85
C TYR A 241 -6.92 -24.92 13.61
N ALA A 242 -6.83 -23.70 13.11
CA ALA A 242 -7.57 -23.29 11.91
C ALA A 242 -7.22 -24.16 10.68
N PHE A 243 -5.94 -24.47 10.50
CA PHE A 243 -5.49 -25.35 9.41
C PHE A 243 -5.87 -26.82 9.66
N SER A 244 -5.76 -27.33 10.89
CA SER A 244 -6.12 -28.72 11.19
C SER A 244 -7.62 -28.99 11.09
N SER A 245 -8.46 -27.96 11.28
CA SER A 245 -9.91 -28.10 11.26
C SER A 245 -10.54 -28.04 9.84
N ASN A 246 -9.80 -27.66 8.81
CA ASN A 246 -10.33 -27.50 7.47
C ASN A 246 -9.33 -27.84 6.36
N GLN A 247 -9.48 -29.02 5.75
CA GLN A 247 -8.61 -29.50 4.67
C GLN A 247 -8.55 -28.56 3.45
N ALA A 248 -9.61 -27.80 3.17
CA ALA A 248 -9.59 -26.84 2.06
C ALA A 248 -8.57 -25.73 2.27
N TYR A 249 -8.32 -25.30 3.53
CA TYR A 249 -7.27 -24.32 3.83
C TYR A 249 -5.88 -24.92 3.72
N VAL A 250 -5.69 -26.18 4.14
CA VAL A 250 -4.44 -26.91 3.94
C VAL A 250 -4.12 -27.02 2.46
N ALA A 251 -5.04 -27.52 1.66
CA ALA A 251 -4.88 -27.65 0.20
C ALA A 251 -4.61 -26.28 -0.46
N ARG A 252 -5.28 -25.21 0.01
CA ARG A 252 -5.06 -23.85 -0.47
C ARG A 252 -3.66 -23.32 -0.12
N PHE A 253 -3.15 -23.63 1.05
CA PHE A 253 -1.79 -23.27 1.46
C PHE A 253 -0.74 -24.07 0.67
N GLU A 254 -0.91 -25.39 0.55
CA GLU A 254 -0.04 -26.27 -0.22
C GLU A 254 0.04 -25.86 -1.70
N SER A 255 -1.07 -25.37 -2.28
CA SER A 255 -1.07 -24.85 -3.64
C SER A 255 -0.14 -23.64 -3.85
N THR A 256 0.35 -23.00 -2.76
CA THR A 256 1.38 -21.94 -2.85
C THR A 256 2.70 -22.50 -3.41
N PHE A 257 3.03 -23.71 -3.05
CA PHE A 257 4.27 -24.39 -3.46
C PHE A 257 4.10 -25.20 -4.74
N ASN A 258 2.87 -25.38 -5.20
CA ASN A 258 2.58 -26.09 -6.44
C ASN A 258 2.69 -25.14 -7.63
N ILE A 259 3.88 -25.08 -8.22
CA ILE A 259 4.19 -24.16 -9.32
C ILE A 259 3.71 -24.73 -10.66
N SER A 260 3.68 -26.05 -10.81
CA SER A 260 3.50 -26.72 -12.10
C SER A 260 2.04 -26.96 -12.51
N THR A 261 1.10 -27.01 -11.56
CA THR A 261 -0.31 -27.33 -11.84
C THR A 261 -1.32 -26.28 -11.33
N ASP A 262 -0.92 -25.39 -10.42
CA ASP A 262 -1.80 -24.28 -10.00
C ASP A 262 -1.89 -23.22 -11.09
N GLY A 263 -3.08 -23.05 -11.68
CA GLY A 263 -3.29 -22.11 -12.80
C GLY A 263 -2.91 -20.66 -12.50
N SER A 264 -3.05 -20.21 -11.25
CA SER A 264 -2.65 -18.84 -10.87
C SER A 264 -1.12 -18.69 -10.82
N ASN A 265 -0.39 -19.72 -10.43
CA ASN A 265 1.07 -19.70 -10.43
C ASN A 265 1.61 -19.81 -11.87
N LEU A 266 1.04 -20.72 -12.68
CA LEU A 266 1.40 -20.87 -14.09
C LEU A 266 1.17 -19.58 -14.89
N GLY A 267 0.00 -18.93 -14.71
CA GLY A 267 -0.27 -17.65 -15.38
C GLY A 267 0.79 -16.60 -15.08
N ARG A 268 1.26 -16.50 -13.80
CA ARG A 268 2.36 -15.59 -13.45
C ARG A 268 3.67 -15.95 -14.13
N ILE A 269 4.02 -17.23 -14.20
CA ILE A 269 5.25 -17.68 -14.86
C ILE A 269 5.25 -17.28 -16.34
N TYR A 270 4.13 -17.51 -17.04
CA TYR A 270 4.01 -17.13 -18.44
C TYR A 270 4.12 -15.62 -18.66
N VAL A 271 3.49 -14.84 -17.81
CA VAL A 271 3.59 -13.37 -17.87
C VAL A 271 5.01 -12.90 -17.54
N TRP A 272 5.68 -13.50 -16.56
CA TRP A 272 7.06 -13.14 -16.21
C TRP A 272 8.07 -13.49 -17.32
N GLU A 273 7.84 -14.57 -18.06
CA GLU A 273 8.66 -14.89 -19.24
C GLU A 273 8.41 -13.85 -20.37
N ALA A 274 7.16 -13.43 -20.56
CA ALA A 274 6.85 -12.33 -21.48
C ALA A 274 7.47 -11.00 -21.03
N ASP A 275 7.43 -10.67 -19.74
CA ASP A 275 8.09 -9.49 -19.19
C ASP A 275 9.59 -9.49 -19.45
N LYS A 276 10.24 -10.65 -19.27
CA LYS A 276 11.67 -10.82 -19.54
C LYS A 276 11.99 -10.50 -21.01
N GLN A 277 11.19 -11.00 -21.94
CA GLN A 277 11.37 -10.69 -23.37
C GLN A 277 11.15 -9.21 -23.65
N MET A 278 10.08 -8.60 -23.11
CA MET A 278 9.85 -7.15 -23.23
C MET A 278 11.02 -6.32 -22.73
N ILE A 279 11.61 -6.71 -21.58
CA ILE A 279 12.77 -6.02 -21.00
C ILE A 279 14.02 -6.20 -21.89
N MET A 280 14.21 -7.37 -22.47
CA MET A 280 15.34 -7.63 -23.37
C MET A 280 15.23 -6.84 -24.68
N ASP A 281 14.01 -6.70 -25.22
CA ASP A 281 13.76 -5.97 -26.48
C ASP A 281 13.76 -4.45 -26.28
N HIS A 282 13.34 -3.99 -25.08
CA HIS A 282 13.23 -2.57 -24.73
C HIS A 282 13.95 -2.23 -23.40
N PRO A 283 15.28 -2.45 -23.30
CA PRO A 283 15.97 -2.46 -22.00
C PRO A 283 16.05 -1.09 -21.30
N VAL A 284 16.11 0.01 -22.04
CA VAL A 284 16.36 1.34 -21.46
C VAL A 284 15.07 2.02 -21.02
N THR A 285 14.08 2.10 -21.89
CA THR A 285 12.83 2.87 -21.68
C THR A 285 11.59 1.99 -21.54
N GLY A 286 11.70 0.69 -21.76
CA GLY A 286 10.53 -0.19 -21.78
C GLY A 286 9.58 0.08 -22.95
N VAL A 287 8.40 -0.54 -22.90
CA VAL A 287 7.37 -0.39 -23.95
C VAL A 287 6.51 0.87 -23.78
N GLY A 288 6.62 1.56 -22.67
CA GLY A 288 5.84 2.75 -22.31
C GLY A 288 4.81 2.50 -21.20
N PRO A 289 4.70 3.41 -20.21
CA PRO A 289 3.74 3.31 -19.10
C PRO A 289 2.31 3.17 -19.61
N GLY A 290 1.60 2.10 -19.14
CA GLY A 290 0.22 1.81 -19.55
C GLY A 290 0.06 1.10 -20.89
N LEU A 291 1.12 0.81 -21.62
CA LEU A 291 1.08 0.02 -22.86
C LEU A 291 1.33 -1.47 -22.63
N TRP A 292 1.69 -1.86 -21.41
CA TRP A 292 2.02 -3.24 -21.09
C TRP A 292 0.99 -4.25 -21.62
N GLN A 293 -0.30 -4.06 -21.29
CA GLN A 293 -1.34 -5.04 -21.63
C GLN A 293 -1.54 -5.17 -23.15
N LYS A 294 -1.49 -4.04 -23.89
CA LYS A 294 -1.60 -4.03 -25.34
C LYS A 294 -0.42 -4.78 -25.96
N THR A 295 0.80 -4.39 -25.61
CA THR A 295 2.04 -4.97 -26.12
C THR A 295 2.16 -6.47 -25.78
N TYR A 296 1.77 -6.85 -24.54
CA TYR A 296 1.72 -8.24 -24.12
C TYR A 296 0.83 -9.08 -25.05
N ARG A 297 -0.42 -8.65 -25.27
CA ARG A 297 -1.40 -9.37 -26.08
C ARG A 297 -0.98 -9.50 -27.55
N GLU A 298 -0.41 -8.42 -28.11
CA GLU A 298 -0.08 -8.33 -29.52
C GLU A 298 1.22 -9.08 -29.88
N HIS A 299 2.21 -9.11 -28.96
CA HIS A 299 3.56 -9.53 -29.33
C HIS A 299 4.19 -10.60 -28.43
N TYR A 300 3.83 -10.66 -27.12
CA TYR A 300 4.56 -11.45 -26.14
C TYR A 300 3.73 -12.54 -25.47
N LYS A 301 2.40 -12.57 -25.68
CA LYS A 301 1.54 -13.59 -25.06
C LYS A 301 1.91 -14.98 -25.56
N LEU A 302 2.30 -15.86 -24.64
CA LEU A 302 2.66 -17.22 -24.97
C LEU A 302 1.43 -18.03 -25.40
N LYS A 303 1.57 -18.92 -26.37
CA LYS A 303 0.46 -19.75 -26.90
C LYS A 303 -0.18 -20.65 -25.84
N GLN A 304 0.60 -21.07 -24.83
CA GLN A 304 0.13 -21.90 -23.71
C GLN A 304 -0.68 -21.11 -22.66
N GLU A 305 -0.58 -19.79 -22.70
CA GLU A 305 -1.25 -18.91 -21.74
C GLU A 305 -2.73 -18.76 -22.10
N THR A 306 -3.59 -19.33 -21.29
CA THR A 306 -5.04 -19.30 -21.46
C THR A 306 -5.73 -18.15 -20.71
N GLN A 307 -5.02 -17.52 -19.75
CA GLN A 307 -5.54 -16.40 -18.98
C GLN A 307 -5.21 -15.10 -19.69
N ASP A 308 -6.11 -14.12 -19.61
CA ASP A 308 -5.85 -12.78 -20.13
C ASP A 308 -5.52 -11.83 -18.99
N LEU A 309 -4.26 -11.90 -18.54
CA LEU A 309 -3.78 -11.10 -17.43
C LEU A 309 -3.60 -9.64 -17.83
N GLY A 310 -3.99 -8.73 -16.96
CA GLY A 310 -3.96 -7.29 -17.23
C GLY A 310 -2.66 -6.58 -16.85
N HIS A 311 -1.74 -7.30 -16.18
CA HIS A 311 -0.45 -6.78 -15.70
C HIS A 311 0.45 -7.93 -15.23
N SER A 312 1.73 -7.64 -14.97
CA SER A 312 2.78 -8.62 -14.60
C SER A 312 2.56 -9.36 -13.29
N HIS A 313 1.63 -8.95 -12.43
CA HIS A 313 1.54 -9.42 -11.04
C HIS A 313 2.88 -9.36 -10.27
N ASN A 314 3.70 -8.37 -10.60
CA ASN A 314 4.98 -8.09 -9.96
C ASN A 314 5.35 -6.63 -10.21
N ASN A 315 5.58 -5.85 -9.16
CA ASN A 315 5.93 -4.43 -9.29
C ASN A 315 7.21 -4.22 -10.10
N LEU A 316 8.25 -5.01 -9.82
CA LEU A 316 9.57 -4.79 -10.43
C LEU A 316 9.54 -5.13 -11.92
N LEU A 317 8.91 -6.24 -12.28
CA LEU A 317 8.76 -6.67 -13.67
C LEU A 317 7.86 -5.69 -14.45
N GLN A 318 6.72 -5.30 -13.88
CA GLN A 318 5.83 -4.32 -14.52
C GLN A 318 6.55 -2.99 -14.79
N ILE A 319 7.27 -2.47 -13.79
CA ILE A 319 7.99 -1.20 -13.94
C ILE A 319 9.14 -1.34 -14.95
N ALA A 320 9.87 -2.47 -14.92
CA ALA A 320 10.95 -2.70 -15.87
C ALA A 320 10.43 -2.90 -17.30
N SER A 321 9.33 -3.61 -17.49
CA SER A 321 8.72 -3.80 -18.82
C SER A 321 8.15 -2.50 -19.39
N GLU A 322 7.46 -1.69 -18.54
CA GLU A 322 6.86 -0.42 -18.98
C GLU A 322 7.87 0.72 -19.09
N SER A 323 8.82 0.82 -18.15
CA SER A 323 9.69 1.99 -18.03
C SER A 323 11.18 1.67 -18.19
N GLY A 324 11.50 0.46 -18.59
CA GLY A 324 12.86 -0.02 -18.78
C GLY A 324 13.67 -0.08 -17.47
N LEU A 325 14.93 -0.42 -17.60
CA LEU A 325 15.86 -0.44 -16.47
C LEU A 325 16.07 0.96 -15.88
N LEU A 326 15.91 2.02 -16.68
CA LEU A 326 16.01 3.40 -16.18
C LEU A 326 14.90 3.70 -15.17
N GLY A 327 13.65 3.37 -15.50
CA GLY A 327 12.52 3.53 -14.58
C GLY A 327 12.64 2.65 -13.34
N LEU A 328 13.10 1.40 -13.52
CA LEU A 328 13.35 0.49 -12.41
C LEU A 328 14.42 1.03 -11.45
N VAL A 329 15.54 1.55 -11.97
CA VAL A 329 16.61 2.17 -11.15
C VAL A 329 16.07 3.38 -10.39
N GLY A 330 15.24 4.22 -11.02
CA GLY A 330 14.56 5.33 -10.35
C GLY A 330 13.67 4.86 -9.18
N PHE A 331 12.84 3.86 -9.43
CA PHE A 331 11.94 3.28 -8.42
C PHE A 331 12.70 2.65 -7.24
N LEU A 332 13.72 1.84 -7.53
CA LEU A 332 14.57 1.22 -6.52
C LEU A 332 15.37 2.29 -5.75
N GLY A 333 15.95 3.27 -6.45
CA GLY A 333 16.71 4.36 -5.83
C GLY A 333 15.87 5.16 -4.84
N PHE A 334 14.64 5.53 -5.20
CA PHE A 334 13.70 6.17 -4.29
C PHE A 334 13.33 5.28 -3.09
N SER A 335 13.01 4.01 -3.34
CA SER A 335 12.62 3.07 -2.29
C SER A 335 13.76 2.81 -1.31
N ILE A 336 14.99 2.62 -1.81
CA ILE A 336 16.21 2.45 -1.01
C ILE A 336 16.50 3.73 -0.21
N PHE A 337 16.35 4.92 -0.82
CA PHE A 337 16.52 6.18 -0.10
C PHE A 337 15.55 6.30 1.09
N MET A 338 14.26 6.04 0.88
CA MET A 338 13.27 6.05 1.97
C MET A 338 13.61 5.03 3.06
N PHE A 339 13.98 3.81 2.64
CA PHE A 339 14.36 2.73 3.53
C PHE A 339 15.58 3.11 4.38
N CYS A 340 16.70 3.47 3.76
CA CYS A 340 17.94 3.81 4.44
C CYS A 340 17.79 4.99 5.41
N LYS A 341 17.04 6.02 5.00
CA LYS A 341 16.77 7.19 5.83
C LYS A 341 15.96 6.83 7.08
N SER A 342 14.92 6.00 6.92
CA SER A 342 14.10 5.56 8.04
C SER A 342 14.86 4.57 8.92
N LEU A 343 15.65 3.65 8.33
CA LEU A 343 16.45 2.68 9.07
C LEU A 343 17.54 3.39 9.92
N LYS A 344 18.26 4.34 9.34
CA LYS A 344 19.28 5.12 10.05
C LYS A 344 18.71 5.82 11.29
N HIS A 345 17.51 6.38 11.18
CA HIS A 345 16.85 7.04 12.31
C HIS A 345 16.28 6.02 13.29
N TYR A 346 15.64 4.95 12.82
CA TYR A 346 15.12 3.88 13.66
C TYR A 346 16.18 3.19 14.52
N VAL A 347 17.33 2.88 13.96
CA VAL A 347 18.43 2.24 14.72
C VAL A 347 18.85 3.10 15.92
N LYS A 348 18.86 4.44 15.76
CA LYS A 348 19.24 5.38 16.81
C LYS A 348 18.16 5.62 17.86
N THR A 349 16.89 5.74 17.43
CA THR A 349 15.79 6.25 18.27
C THR A 349 14.77 5.19 18.65
N ARG A 350 14.77 4.05 17.95
CA ARG A 350 13.73 3.02 18.04
C ARG A 350 12.33 3.59 17.84
N ASN A 351 12.20 4.60 16.98
CA ASN A 351 10.95 5.30 16.70
C ASN A 351 9.96 4.40 15.95
N PRO A 352 8.70 4.22 16.44
CA PRO A 352 7.73 3.34 15.79
C PRO A 352 7.23 3.88 14.45
N TYR A 353 7.28 5.18 14.21
CA TYR A 353 6.89 5.76 12.93
C TYR A 353 7.89 5.39 11.83
N ASP A 354 9.20 5.36 12.14
CA ASP A 354 10.21 4.85 11.22
C ASP A 354 10.03 3.34 10.98
N LEU A 355 9.76 2.57 12.02
CA LEU A 355 9.46 1.14 11.86
C LEU A 355 8.24 0.94 10.96
N SER A 356 7.20 1.74 11.13
CA SER A 356 6.00 1.71 10.28
C SER A 356 6.30 2.04 8.81
N ILE A 357 7.18 3.03 8.56
CA ILE A 357 7.62 3.36 7.19
C ILE A 357 8.39 2.18 6.58
N LEU A 358 9.36 1.61 7.31
CA LEU A 358 10.17 0.47 6.86
C LEU A 358 9.30 -0.74 6.51
N VAL A 359 8.43 -1.11 7.43
CA VAL A 359 7.57 -2.28 7.26
C VAL A 359 6.52 -2.04 6.17
N GLY A 360 5.93 -0.85 6.09
CA GLY A 360 4.99 -0.49 5.03
C GLY A 360 5.62 -0.54 3.64
N LEU A 361 6.85 -0.03 3.48
CA LEU A 361 7.61 -0.12 2.22
C LEU A 361 7.85 -1.58 1.83
N ILE A 362 8.42 -2.38 2.75
CA ILE A 362 8.75 -3.77 2.50
C ILE A 362 7.49 -4.57 2.19
N SER A 363 6.47 -4.47 3.04
CA SER A 363 5.27 -5.29 2.94
C SER A 363 4.44 -4.99 1.70
N TYR A 364 4.25 -3.72 1.38
CA TYR A 364 3.37 -3.31 0.29
C TYR A 364 4.06 -3.32 -1.07
N LEU A 365 5.25 -2.68 -1.17
CA LEU A 365 5.93 -2.51 -2.46
C LEU A 365 6.75 -3.73 -2.88
N PHE A 366 7.31 -4.49 -1.92
CA PHE A 366 8.23 -5.60 -2.23
C PHE A 366 7.61 -6.95 -1.94
N LEU A 367 7.12 -7.25 -0.73
CA LEU A 367 6.56 -8.57 -0.43
C LEU A 367 5.28 -8.80 -1.24
N PHE A 368 4.23 -7.98 -1.05
CA PHE A 368 3.02 -8.15 -1.84
C PHE A 368 3.23 -7.72 -3.30
N GLY A 369 4.07 -6.72 -3.53
CA GLY A 369 4.50 -6.28 -4.86
C GLY A 369 5.28 -7.32 -5.67
N SER A 370 5.76 -8.43 -5.07
CA SER A 370 6.36 -9.55 -5.80
C SER A 370 5.33 -10.53 -6.39
N VAL A 371 4.07 -10.45 -5.93
CA VAL A 371 2.99 -11.36 -6.35
C VAL A 371 1.79 -10.63 -6.93
N ASP A 372 1.80 -9.29 -6.92
CA ASP A 372 0.80 -8.43 -7.55
C ASP A 372 1.35 -7.05 -7.90
N TYR A 373 0.68 -6.29 -8.77
CA TYR A 373 1.06 -4.93 -9.16
C TYR A 373 0.44 -3.89 -8.21
N THR A 374 1.04 -3.74 -7.03
CA THR A 374 0.53 -2.83 -5.99
C THR A 374 0.70 -1.35 -6.35
N TRP A 375 1.76 -0.99 -7.09
CA TRP A 375 2.01 0.39 -7.53
C TRP A 375 0.91 0.93 -8.45
N GLY A 376 0.39 0.09 -9.35
CA GLY A 376 -0.71 0.44 -10.26
C GLY A 376 -2.09 0.48 -9.62
N ASN A 377 -2.28 -0.17 -8.47
CA ASN A 377 -3.58 -0.24 -7.81
C ASN A 377 -4.00 1.10 -7.21
N SER A 378 -5.07 1.70 -7.74
CA SER A 378 -5.49 3.07 -7.39
C SER A 378 -5.88 3.25 -5.92
N SER A 379 -6.60 2.30 -5.34
CA SER A 379 -7.02 2.39 -3.94
C SER A 379 -5.86 2.07 -3.00
N GLY A 380 -5.10 1.03 -3.31
CA GLY A 380 -3.98 0.59 -2.48
C GLY A 380 -2.86 1.63 -2.40
N ILE A 381 -2.43 2.19 -3.54
CA ILE A 381 -1.33 3.17 -3.56
C ILE A 381 -1.70 4.49 -2.88
N ARG A 382 -2.97 4.93 -2.95
CA ARG A 382 -3.43 6.11 -2.20
C ARG A 382 -3.38 5.87 -0.70
N MET A 383 -3.86 4.70 -0.23
CA MET A 383 -3.78 4.33 1.19
C MET A 383 -2.33 4.24 1.67
N PHE A 384 -1.46 3.64 0.86
CA PHE A 384 -0.02 3.60 1.14
C PHE A 384 0.54 5.01 1.36
N TRP A 385 0.30 5.96 0.44
CA TRP A 385 0.83 7.31 0.56
C TRP A 385 0.20 8.11 1.71
N ILE A 386 -1.08 7.90 2.03
CA ILE A 386 -1.72 8.48 3.22
C ILE A 386 -0.97 8.03 4.48
N VAL A 387 -0.79 6.72 4.63
CA VAL A 387 -0.16 6.18 5.85
C VAL A 387 1.31 6.59 5.92
N MET A 388 2.06 6.53 4.81
CA MET A 388 3.45 6.99 4.77
C MET A 388 3.55 8.48 5.14
N GLY A 389 2.67 9.32 4.60
CA GLY A 389 2.60 10.74 4.93
C GLY A 389 2.34 10.99 6.43
N ILE A 390 1.39 10.25 7.02
CA ILE A 390 1.10 10.33 8.47
C ILE A 390 2.33 9.95 9.29
N MET A 391 3.00 8.84 8.98
CA MET A 391 4.17 8.38 9.72
C MET A 391 5.34 9.35 9.60
N ILE A 392 5.59 9.90 8.40
CA ILE A 392 6.62 10.92 8.18
C ILE A 392 6.32 12.18 8.99
N GLN A 393 5.06 12.67 8.98
CA GLN A 393 4.70 13.89 9.68
C GLN A 393 4.71 13.71 11.21
N LEU A 394 4.24 12.56 11.73
CA LEU A 394 4.31 12.23 13.16
C LEU A 394 5.76 12.17 13.65
N LYS A 395 6.66 11.56 12.88
CA LYS A 395 8.10 11.55 13.15
C LYS A 395 8.68 12.97 13.23
N ILE A 396 8.31 13.84 12.28
CA ILE A 396 8.76 15.24 12.28
C ILE A 396 8.27 15.97 13.54
N ASN A 397 6.99 15.77 13.88
CA ASN A 397 6.38 16.41 15.07
C ASN A 397 7.02 15.93 16.38
N GLU A 398 7.42 14.65 16.47
CA GLU A 398 8.10 14.12 17.66
C GLU A 398 9.49 14.75 17.81
N ASN A 399 10.26 14.86 16.74
CA ASN A 399 11.59 15.47 16.77
C ASN A 399 11.57 16.93 17.22
N HIS A 400 10.50 17.68 16.89
CA HIS A 400 10.32 19.07 17.35
C HIS A 400 9.94 19.22 18.83
N LYS A 401 9.52 18.13 19.49
CA LYS A 401 9.22 18.16 20.94
C LYS A 401 10.45 17.86 21.80
N VAL A 402 11.49 17.33 21.21
CA VAL A 402 12.73 16.90 21.90
C VAL A 402 13.79 18.03 21.88
N ILE A 403 13.61 19.04 21.04
CA ILE A 403 14.42 20.27 20.97
C ILE A 403 13.73 21.36 21.79
#